data_628ea683e8aade84240b4f821992ad73
#
_entry.id   628ea683e8aade84240b4f821992ad73
#
_cell.length_a   1.000
_cell.length_b   1.000
_cell.length_c   1.000
_cell.angle_alpha   90.00
_cell.angle_beta   90.00
_cell.angle_gamma   90.00
#
_symmetry.space_group_name_H-M   'P 1'
#
loop_
_entity.id
_entity.type
_entity.pdbx_description
1 polymer ?
#
loop_
_entity_poly.entity_id
_entity_poly.type
_entity_poly.pdbx_seq_one_letter_code
_entity_poly.pdbx_strand_id
1 'polypeptide(L)'
;EIDSLCYPLQFSYLFWKNTGRTDQFDEVFWEGVDKILTVFETEMNHEEKSPYSFIRKNCSYTDTLSRDGKGAQVKSGIGLIWSGFRPSDDSCRYGYLIPSNMFAVVVLNYLKEIADFVGGKEEIAKKAEEMAKTVKQAIETYGTTHIWGLGDVYAYEVDGFGQYNLMDDANVPSLLAMSYLGYEPESQEVADNTRKLILSEANPFYYSGTKLSGIGSPHTPVRYVWHISKAIEGLTAPTKEEKHQMIHELMETDGGTGLMHEGVFVDDPTVYTREWFSWANAMFCELVMQYCGYEIKK
;
A
#
# COMPACT_ATOMS: atom_id res chain seq x y z
N GLU A 1 -6.38 9.38 3.20
CA GLU A 1 -5.70 8.18 2.66
C GLU A 1 -5.52 8.34 1.15
N ILE A 2 -4.29 8.21 0.69
CA ILE A 2 -3.96 8.30 -0.74
C ILE A 2 -4.51 7.08 -1.49
N ASP A 3 -4.38 5.90 -0.90
CA ASP A 3 -4.78 4.63 -1.50
C ASP A 3 -6.29 4.59 -1.82
N SER A 4 -7.13 5.17 -0.98
CA SER A 4 -8.57 5.31 -1.24
C SER A 4 -8.87 6.05 -2.56
N LEU A 5 -7.98 6.95 -2.98
CA LEU A 5 -8.06 7.66 -4.25
C LEU A 5 -7.42 6.88 -5.42
N CYS A 6 -6.49 5.99 -5.10
CA CYS A 6 -5.81 5.15 -6.11
C CYS A 6 -6.67 3.98 -6.59
N TYR A 7 -7.38 3.31 -5.69
CA TYR A 7 -8.15 2.11 -6.02
C TYR A 7 -9.21 2.30 -7.12
N PRO A 8 -9.99 3.39 -7.18
CA PRO A 8 -10.92 3.62 -8.28
C PRO A 8 -10.23 3.68 -9.65
N LEU A 9 -9.06 4.29 -9.72
CA LEU A 9 -8.26 4.36 -10.96
C LEU A 9 -7.71 2.99 -11.35
N GLN A 10 -7.14 2.26 -10.39
CA GLN A 10 -6.64 0.90 -10.61
C GLN A 10 -7.76 -0.03 -11.08
N PHE A 11 -8.89 -0.02 -10.38
CA PHE A 11 -10.02 -0.88 -10.72
C PHE A 11 -10.55 -0.61 -12.13
N SER A 12 -10.72 0.66 -12.48
CA SER A 12 -11.18 1.08 -13.81
C SER A 12 -10.22 0.65 -14.92
N TYR A 13 -8.90 0.79 -14.68
CA TYR A 13 -7.86 0.36 -15.61
C TYR A 13 -7.86 -1.17 -15.78
N LEU A 14 -7.78 -1.92 -14.67
CA LEU A 14 -7.73 -3.39 -14.71
C LEU A 14 -9.01 -3.98 -15.32
N PHE A 15 -10.17 -3.39 -15.03
CA PHE A 15 -11.43 -3.79 -15.64
C PHE A 15 -11.40 -3.61 -17.16
N TRP A 16 -10.92 -2.46 -17.64
CA TRP A 16 -10.74 -2.23 -19.07
C TRP A 16 -9.76 -3.24 -19.70
N LYS A 17 -8.57 -3.41 -19.11
CA LYS A 17 -7.52 -4.30 -19.67
C LYS A 17 -7.95 -5.76 -19.76
N ASN A 18 -8.79 -6.23 -18.83
CA ASN A 18 -9.20 -7.62 -18.75
C ASN A 18 -10.53 -7.92 -19.45
N THR A 19 -11.40 -6.93 -19.63
CA THR A 19 -12.72 -7.13 -20.25
C THR A 19 -12.89 -6.44 -21.61
N GLY A 20 -12.04 -5.46 -21.93
CA GLY A 20 -12.17 -4.58 -23.08
C GLY A 20 -13.31 -3.56 -22.97
N ARG A 21 -14.04 -3.54 -21.86
CA ARG A 21 -15.12 -2.57 -21.61
C ARG A 21 -14.55 -1.19 -21.31
N THR A 22 -15.27 -0.15 -21.76
CA THR A 22 -14.90 1.26 -21.65
C THR A 22 -16.03 2.14 -21.18
N ASP A 23 -17.20 1.58 -20.92
CA ASP A 23 -18.41 2.31 -20.50
C ASP A 23 -18.26 2.95 -19.10
N GLN A 24 -17.28 2.54 -18.31
CA GLN A 24 -16.93 3.17 -17.04
C GLN A 24 -16.19 4.52 -17.21
N PHE A 25 -15.66 4.84 -18.38
CA PHE A 25 -14.95 6.12 -18.65
C PHE A 25 -15.91 7.23 -19.04
N ASP A 26 -16.98 7.38 -18.29
CA ASP A 26 -18.05 8.37 -18.46
C ASP A 26 -17.68 9.74 -17.83
N GLU A 27 -18.63 10.69 -17.88
CA GLU A 27 -18.44 12.02 -17.29
C GLU A 27 -18.17 11.97 -15.78
N VAL A 28 -18.81 11.05 -15.06
CA VAL A 28 -18.64 10.89 -13.60
C VAL A 28 -17.21 10.41 -13.27
N PHE A 29 -16.68 9.47 -14.07
CA PHE A 29 -15.29 9.04 -13.95
C PHE A 29 -14.32 10.22 -14.10
N TRP A 30 -14.51 11.06 -15.13
CA TRP A 30 -13.60 12.18 -15.36
C TRP A 30 -13.74 13.30 -14.32
N GLU A 31 -14.94 13.55 -13.79
CA GLU A 31 -15.11 14.42 -12.63
C GLU A 31 -14.37 13.87 -11.39
N GLY A 32 -14.41 12.55 -11.19
CA GLY A 32 -13.64 11.87 -10.14
C GLY A 32 -12.13 12.04 -10.32
N VAL A 33 -11.64 11.86 -11.54
CA VAL A 33 -10.23 12.07 -11.91
C VAL A 33 -9.77 13.48 -11.58
N ASP A 34 -10.53 14.50 -11.96
CA ASP A 34 -10.17 15.91 -11.68
C ASP A 34 -10.06 16.19 -10.18
N LYS A 35 -10.96 15.61 -9.38
CA LYS A 35 -10.91 15.71 -7.91
C LYS A 35 -9.69 15.00 -7.32
N ILE A 36 -9.38 13.79 -7.79
CA ILE A 36 -8.19 13.02 -7.35
C ILE A 36 -6.92 13.82 -7.64
N LEU A 37 -6.74 14.30 -8.87
CA LEU A 37 -5.56 15.08 -9.26
C LEU A 37 -5.44 16.38 -8.45
N THR A 38 -6.58 17.04 -8.16
CA THR A 38 -6.61 18.24 -7.33
C THR A 38 -6.18 17.94 -5.89
N VAL A 39 -6.64 16.83 -5.31
CA VAL A 39 -6.23 16.41 -3.97
C VAL A 39 -4.74 16.09 -3.94
N PHE A 40 -4.23 15.33 -4.91
CA PHE A 40 -2.80 15.01 -4.97
C PHE A 40 -1.93 16.26 -5.05
N GLU A 41 -2.26 17.24 -5.93
CA GLU A 41 -1.56 18.52 -5.99
C GLU A 41 -1.62 19.32 -4.70
N THR A 42 -2.76 19.31 -4.03
CA THR A 42 -2.96 20.00 -2.76
C THR A 42 -2.08 19.39 -1.68
N GLU A 43 -2.11 18.05 -1.57
CA GLU A 43 -1.40 17.32 -0.53
C GLU A 43 0.12 17.20 -0.78
N MET A 44 0.59 17.43 -2.01
CA MET A 44 2.02 17.66 -2.27
C MET A 44 2.54 18.95 -1.57
N ASN A 45 1.64 19.87 -1.23
CA ASN A 45 1.93 21.12 -0.54
C ASN A 45 1.09 21.22 0.74
N HIS A 46 1.01 20.13 1.50
CA HIS A 46 0.09 19.96 2.65
C HIS A 46 0.12 21.14 3.63
N GLU A 47 1.30 21.53 4.08
CA GLU A 47 1.43 22.55 5.13
C GLU A 47 0.87 23.93 4.71
N GLU A 48 0.98 24.29 3.43
CA GLU A 48 0.57 25.57 2.89
C GLU A 48 -0.83 25.57 2.28
N LYS A 49 -1.26 24.44 1.69
CA LYS A 49 -2.45 24.43 0.83
C LYS A 49 -3.59 23.54 1.33
N SER A 50 -3.28 22.53 2.17
CA SER A 50 -4.33 21.58 2.57
C SER A 50 -5.34 22.24 3.54
N PRO A 51 -6.64 22.21 3.20
CA PRO A 51 -7.69 22.58 4.12
C PRO A 51 -8.10 21.42 5.02
N TYR A 52 -7.50 20.23 4.84
CA TYR A 52 -7.92 19.01 5.53
C TYR A 52 -7.58 19.06 7.02
N SER A 53 -8.54 18.67 7.84
CA SER A 53 -8.31 18.40 9.25
C SER A 53 -9.25 17.30 9.73
N PHE A 54 -8.76 16.48 10.64
CA PHE A 54 -9.58 15.41 11.23
C PHE A 54 -9.28 15.27 12.73
N ILE A 55 -10.31 15.43 13.54
CA ILE A 55 -10.26 15.23 15.00
C ILE A 55 -11.39 14.31 15.40
N ARG A 56 -11.06 13.18 16.01
CA ARG A 56 -11.99 12.28 16.68
C ARG A 56 -11.78 12.39 18.20
N LYS A 57 -12.87 12.47 18.97
CA LYS A 57 -12.83 12.53 20.44
C LYS A 57 -13.13 11.15 21.02
N ASN A 58 -12.56 10.88 22.20
CA ASN A 58 -12.78 9.61 22.95
C ASN A 58 -12.39 8.37 22.16
N CYS A 59 -11.26 8.42 21.46
CA CYS A 59 -10.71 7.32 20.67
C CYS A 59 -9.23 7.09 21.03
N SER A 60 -8.60 6.05 20.43
CA SER A 60 -7.15 5.89 20.48
C SER A 60 -6.44 7.09 19.84
N TYR A 61 -5.21 7.37 20.25
CA TYR A 61 -4.39 8.41 19.62
C TYR A 61 -4.07 8.10 18.14
N THR A 62 -4.19 6.85 17.73
CA THR A 62 -4.04 6.41 16.33
C THR A 62 -5.25 6.70 15.46
N ASP A 63 -6.43 6.90 16.06
CA ASP A 63 -7.69 7.14 15.36
C ASP A 63 -8.00 8.64 15.13
N THR A 64 -7.03 9.50 15.36
CA THR A 64 -7.17 10.96 15.22
C THR A 64 -5.85 11.58 14.79
N LEU A 65 -5.91 12.78 14.20
CA LEU A 65 -4.70 13.47 13.75
C LEU A 65 -4.16 14.40 14.83
N SER A 66 -2.85 14.49 14.94
CA SER A 66 -2.12 15.43 15.77
C SER A 66 -2.26 16.88 15.26
N ARG A 67 -1.66 17.86 15.98
CA ARG A 67 -1.60 19.26 15.53
C ARG A 67 -2.97 19.84 15.19
N ASP A 68 -3.94 19.68 16.10
CA ASP A 68 -5.32 20.16 15.90
C ASP A 68 -5.96 19.61 14.60
N GLY A 69 -5.69 18.34 14.30
CA GLY A 69 -6.25 17.64 13.16
C GLY A 69 -5.47 17.77 11.87
N LYS A 70 -4.37 18.50 11.83
CA LYS A 70 -3.52 18.65 10.64
C LYS A 70 -2.60 17.46 10.35
N GLY A 71 -2.45 16.57 11.33
CA GLY A 71 -1.58 15.40 11.20
C GLY A 71 -0.10 15.70 11.39
N ALA A 72 0.75 14.76 11.01
CA ALA A 72 2.20 14.87 11.11
C ALA A 72 2.74 16.03 10.25
N GLN A 73 3.68 16.79 10.79
CA GLN A 73 4.34 17.85 10.04
C GLN A 73 5.28 17.27 8.99
N VAL A 74 5.27 17.86 7.81
CA VAL A 74 6.11 17.44 6.68
C VAL A 74 6.82 18.61 6.02
N LYS A 75 7.90 18.32 5.32
CA LYS A 75 8.55 19.26 4.42
C LYS A 75 7.76 19.29 3.13
N SER A 76 6.86 20.27 2.99
CA SER A 76 6.01 20.44 1.80
C SER A 76 6.79 20.76 0.53
N GLY A 77 6.18 20.49 -0.62
CA GLY A 77 6.72 20.87 -1.92
C GLY A 77 7.91 20.03 -2.40
N ILE A 78 8.16 18.88 -1.78
CA ILE A 78 9.24 17.95 -2.17
C ILE A 78 8.81 16.92 -3.22
N GLY A 79 7.54 16.94 -3.63
CA GLY A 79 6.98 16.03 -4.63
C GLY A 79 6.29 14.78 -4.07
N LEU A 80 6.37 14.51 -2.77
CA LEU A 80 5.59 13.45 -2.12
C LEU A 80 4.18 13.94 -1.77
N ILE A 81 3.21 13.04 -1.83
CA ILE A 81 1.81 13.28 -1.48
C ILE A 81 1.61 12.90 -0.02
N TRP A 82 1.06 13.83 0.77
CA TRP A 82 0.78 13.61 2.19
C TRP A 82 -0.44 12.71 2.40
N SER A 83 -0.40 11.86 3.43
CA SER A 83 -1.51 11.04 3.89
C SER A 83 -1.71 11.19 5.39
N GLY A 84 -2.94 11.39 5.83
CA GLY A 84 -3.27 11.45 7.26
C GLY A 84 -3.27 10.07 7.92
N PHE A 85 -3.73 9.07 7.19
CA PHE A 85 -3.93 7.72 7.68
C PHE A 85 -3.31 6.68 6.76
N ARG A 86 -2.97 5.54 7.34
CA ARG A 86 -2.54 4.31 6.68
C ARG A 86 -3.75 3.53 6.17
N PRO A 87 -3.56 2.52 5.32
CA PRO A 87 -4.64 1.61 4.91
C PRO A 87 -5.34 0.87 6.06
N SER A 88 -4.73 0.86 7.25
CA SER A 88 -5.29 0.31 8.49
C SER A 88 -6.20 1.28 9.26
N ASP A 89 -6.43 2.47 8.77
CA ASP A 89 -7.07 3.60 9.48
C ASP A 89 -6.23 4.19 10.64
N ASP A 90 -5.02 3.69 10.87
CA ASP A 90 -4.10 4.29 11.83
C ASP A 90 -3.45 5.57 11.29
N SER A 91 -3.33 6.60 12.11
CA SER A 91 -2.70 7.86 11.70
C SER A 91 -1.22 7.66 11.32
N CYS A 92 -0.80 8.26 10.21
CA CYS A 92 0.59 8.30 9.80
C CYS A 92 1.45 9.06 10.82
N ARG A 93 2.57 8.47 11.19
CA ARG A 93 3.52 9.07 12.13
C ARG A 93 4.32 10.20 11.49
N TYR A 94 4.70 10.05 10.23
CA TYR A 94 5.55 11.00 9.50
C TYR A 94 4.90 11.62 8.25
N GLY A 95 3.67 11.35 7.97
CA GLY A 95 2.85 12.04 6.99
C GLY A 95 3.08 11.64 5.52
N TYR A 96 4.28 11.29 5.09
CA TYR A 96 4.52 10.74 3.75
C TYR A 96 4.61 9.21 3.81
N LEU A 97 3.51 8.55 3.47
CA LEU A 97 3.41 7.10 3.40
C LEU A 97 3.96 6.63 2.05
N ILE A 98 5.16 6.04 2.07
CA ILE A 98 5.88 5.67 0.83
C ILE A 98 5.15 4.62 0.00
N PRO A 99 4.61 3.51 0.55
CA PRO A 99 3.85 2.55 -0.26
C PRO A 99 2.64 3.16 -0.97
N SER A 100 1.92 4.09 -0.33
CA SER A 100 0.79 4.79 -0.98
C SER A 100 1.27 5.76 -2.06
N ASN A 101 2.42 6.40 -1.88
CA ASN A 101 3.05 7.21 -2.93
C ASN A 101 3.51 6.34 -4.13
N MET A 102 4.06 5.14 -3.88
CA MET A 102 4.36 4.16 -4.94
C MET A 102 3.09 3.76 -5.71
N PHE A 103 2.00 3.51 -5.01
CA PHE A 103 0.72 3.20 -5.64
C PHE A 103 0.16 4.37 -6.44
N ALA A 104 0.32 5.61 -5.96
CA ALA A 104 -0.05 6.81 -6.72
C ALA A 104 0.71 6.92 -8.05
N VAL A 105 2.03 6.62 -8.07
CA VAL A 105 2.82 6.56 -9.31
C VAL A 105 2.22 5.57 -10.31
N VAL A 106 1.87 4.38 -9.85
CA VAL A 106 1.29 3.33 -10.72
C VAL A 106 -0.03 3.79 -11.34
N VAL A 107 -0.97 4.26 -10.51
CA VAL A 107 -2.29 4.65 -11.01
C VAL A 107 -2.28 5.91 -11.84
N LEU A 108 -1.33 6.81 -11.64
CA LEU A 108 -1.13 7.97 -12.52
C LEU A 108 -0.65 7.56 -13.92
N ASN A 109 0.20 6.52 -14.01
CA ASN A 109 0.58 5.95 -15.30
C ASN A 109 -0.63 5.24 -15.96
N TYR A 110 -1.45 4.52 -15.19
CA TYR A 110 -2.71 3.95 -15.71
C TYR A 110 -3.67 5.03 -16.21
N LEU A 111 -3.79 6.14 -15.48
CA LEU A 111 -4.62 7.27 -15.89
C LEU A 111 -4.14 7.89 -17.18
N LYS A 112 -2.82 8.06 -17.36
CA LYS A 112 -2.25 8.52 -18.63
C LYS A 112 -2.66 7.59 -19.76
N GLU A 113 -2.52 6.28 -19.60
CA GLU A 113 -2.88 5.31 -20.65
C GLU A 113 -4.40 5.34 -20.97
N ILE A 114 -5.26 5.45 -19.94
CA ILE A 114 -6.71 5.62 -20.13
C ILE A 114 -7.01 6.90 -20.94
N ALA A 115 -6.38 8.02 -20.55
CA ALA A 115 -6.61 9.31 -21.19
C ALA A 115 -6.15 9.32 -22.66
N ASP A 116 -5.00 8.72 -22.95
CA ASP A 116 -4.48 8.55 -24.31
C ASP A 116 -5.41 7.65 -25.16
N PHE A 117 -5.94 6.59 -24.57
CA PHE A 117 -6.84 5.67 -25.25
C PHE A 117 -8.20 6.31 -25.57
N VAL A 118 -8.80 7.02 -24.62
CA VAL A 118 -10.12 7.64 -24.79
C VAL A 118 -10.06 8.79 -25.77
N GLY A 119 -8.96 9.55 -25.80
CA GLY A 119 -8.77 10.75 -26.64
C GLY A 119 -9.50 11.98 -26.09
N GLY A 120 -9.06 13.16 -26.48
CA GLY A 120 -9.62 14.44 -26.02
C GLY A 120 -9.35 14.73 -24.53
N LYS A 121 -8.35 14.06 -23.94
CA LYS A 121 -7.94 14.19 -22.54
C LYS A 121 -6.42 14.45 -22.40
N GLU A 122 -5.82 15.08 -23.40
CA GLU A 122 -4.37 15.26 -23.50
C GLU A 122 -3.79 16.04 -22.30
N GLU A 123 -4.55 17.03 -21.77
CA GLU A 123 -4.13 17.79 -20.58
C GLU A 123 -4.11 16.90 -19.31
N ILE A 124 -5.07 15.98 -19.17
CA ILE A 124 -5.10 15.01 -18.06
C ILE A 124 -3.94 14.03 -18.21
N ALA A 125 -3.71 13.49 -19.41
CA ALA A 125 -2.60 12.57 -19.68
C ALA A 125 -1.24 13.21 -19.32
N LYS A 126 -1.02 14.43 -19.78
CA LYS A 126 0.20 15.19 -19.48
C LYS A 126 0.37 15.45 -17.99
N LYS A 127 -0.69 15.91 -17.32
CA LYS A 127 -0.68 16.18 -15.88
C LYS A 127 -0.37 14.91 -15.07
N ALA A 128 -0.99 13.79 -15.41
CA ALA A 128 -0.75 12.50 -14.78
C ALA A 128 0.70 12.03 -14.96
N GLU A 129 1.26 12.15 -16.17
CA GLU A 129 2.65 11.78 -16.45
C GLU A 129 3.65 12.64 -15.68
N GLU A 130 3.47 13.97 -15.67
CA GLU A 130 4.33 14.90 -14.94
C GLU A 130 4.28 14.64 -13.42
N MET A 131 3.08 14.40 -12.90
CA MET A 131 2.89 14.08 -11.47
C MET A 131 3.50 12.73 -11.10
N ALA A 132 3.29 11.67 -11.90
CA ALA A 132 3.89 10.36 -11.68
C ALA A 132 5.42 10.44 -11.63
N LYS A 133 6.02 11.18 -12.59
CA LYS A 133 7.47 11.41 -12.62
C LYS A 133 7.98 12.16 -11.39
N THR A 134 7.25 13.20 -10.98
CA THR A 134 7.61 14.00 -9.80
C THR A 134 7.56 13.17 -8.52
N VAL A 135 6.48 12.40 -8.32
CA VAL A 135 6.32 11.53 -7.14
C VAL A 135 7.38 10.43 -7.14
N LYS A 136 7.63 9.78 -8.29
CA LYS A 136 8.66 8.74 -8.40
C LYS A 136 10.04 9.27 -8.01
N GLN A 137 10.44 10.41 -8.55
CA GLN A 137 11.71 11.06 -8.21
C GLN A 137 11.80 11.41 -6.72
N ALA A 138 10.68 11.86 -6.12
CA ALA A 138 10.62 12.20 -4.71
C ALA A 138 10.73 10.95 -3.81
N ILE A 139 10.12 9.82 -4.19
CA ILE A 139 10.26 8.54 -3.50
C ILE A 139 11.74 8.13 -3.47
N GLU A 140 12.43 8.15 -4.60
CA GLU A 140 13.84 7.74 -4.68
C GLU A 140 14.76 8.70 -3.91
N THR A 141 14.42 10.00 -3.84
CA THR A 141 15.23 11.01 -3.16
C THR A 141 15.02 11.04 -1.65
N TYR A 142 13.78 10.89 -1.18
CA TYR A 142 13.39 11.10 0.22
C TYR A 142 12.86 9.84 0.90
N GLY A 143 12.43 8.85 0.13
CA GLY A 143 11.83 7.61 0.63
C GLY A 143 12.85 6.52 0.97
N THR A 144 14.12 6.71 0.65
CA THR A 144 15.20 5.74 0.90
C THR A 144 16.14 6.17 2.01
N THR A 145 16.72 5.20 2.72
CA THR A 145 17.76 5.44 3.72
C THR A 145 18.73 4.27 3.78
N HIS A 146 19.96 4.55 4.26
CA HIS A 146 21.00 3.54 4.38
C HIS A 146 20.95 2.83 5.74
N ILE A 147 20.98 1.50 5.72
CA ILE A 147 21.11 0.67 6.92
C ILE A 147 22.48 -0.01 6.88
N TRP A 148 23.28 0.24 7.90
CA TRP A 148 24.62 -0.33 7.98
C TRP A 148 24.55 -1.87 8.00
N GLY A 149 25.32 -2.51 7.12
CA GLY A 149 25.36 -3.96 6.96
C GLY A 149 24.26 -4.57 6.08
N LEU A 150 23.27 -3.76 5.65
CA LEU A 150 22.20 -4.20 4.72
C LEU A 150 22.24 -3.45 3.38
N GLY A 151 22.54 -2.16 3.40
CA GLY A 151 22.48 -1.26 2.24
C GLY A 151 21.27 -0.32 2.30
N ASP A 152 20.93 0.25 1.15
CA ASP A 152 19.80 1.17 1.04
C ASP A 152 18.49 0.41 1.01
N VAL A 153 17.48 0.97 1.68
CA VAL A 153 16.12 0.43 1.78
C VAL A 153 15.08 1.54 1.63
N TYR A 154 13.88 1.22 1.22
CA TYR A 154 12.73 2.11 1.35
C TYR A 154 12.25 2.14 2.80
N ALA A 155 11.91 3.34 3.29
CA ALA A 155 11.20 3.52 4.54
C ALA A 155 9.68 3.41 4.32
N TYR A 156 8.94 3.03 5.35
CA TYR A 156 7.47 2.97 5.29
C TYR A 156 6.85 4.38 5.31
N GLU A 157 7.34 5.24 6.20
CA GLU A 157 6.93 6.65 6.28
C GLU A 157 8.16 7.54 6.41
N VAL A 158 8.06 8.76 5.86
CA VAL A 158 9.07 9.81 6.00
C VAL A 158 8.41 11.17 6.21
N ASP A 159 9.16 12.15 6.77
CA ASP A 159 8.70 13.53 6.96
C ASP A 159 9.32 14.53 5.95
N GLY A 160 10.32 14.09 5.18
CA GLY A 160 11.10 14.94 4.28
C GLY A 160 12.19 15.77 4.96
N PHE A 161 12.28 15.76 6.30
CA PHE A 161 13.33 16.41 7.08
C PHE A 161 14.47 15.45 7.47
N GLY A 162 14.40 14.19 7.08
CA GLY A 162 15.39 13.15 7.36
C GLY A 162 15.00 12.18 8.46
N GLN A 163 13.72 12.09 8.81
CA GLN A 163 13.21 11.04 9.69
C GLN A 163 12.56 9.92 8.87
N TYR A 164 12.81 8.69 9.30
CA TYR A 164 12.40 7.47 8.61
C TYR A 164 11.73 6.51 9.60
N ASN A 165 10.56 6.00 9.24
CA ASN A 165 9.90 4.92 9.95
C ASN A 165 10.22 3.61 9.25
N LEU A 166 11.10 2.81 9.84
CA LEU A 166 11.55 1.53 9.29
C LEU A 166 10.68 0.40 9.83
N MET A 167 9.62 0.14 9.12
CA MET A 167 8.65 -0.94 9.39
C MET A 167 7.98 -1.34 8.08
N ASP A 168 7.13 -2.33 8.13
CA ASP A 168 6.02 -2.52 7.19
C ASP A 168 4.75 -2.86 7.96
N ASP A 169 3.61 -2.59 7.38
CA ASP A 169 2.29 -2.91 7.89
C ASP A 169 1.62 -3.94 6.98
N ALA A 170 0.84 -4.84 7.56
CA ALA A 170 0.21 -5.94 6.84
C ALA A 170 -0.79 -5.52 5.76
N ASN A 171 -1.30 -4.29 5.82
CA ASN A 171 -2.27 -3.78 4.87
C ASN A 171 -1.66 -3.47 3.49
N VAL A 172 -2.51 -3.27 2.48
CA VAL A 172 -2.10 -2.91 1.13
C VAL A 172 -2.67 -1.52 0.81
N PRO A 173 -1.84 -0.58 0.35
CA PRO A 173 -0.42 -0.68 -0.03
C PRO A 173 0.55 -0.85 1.14
N SER A 174 1.58 -1.65 0.92
CA SER A 174 2.70 -1.90 1.83
C SER A 174 4.02 -1.97 1.05
N LEU A 175 5.16 -1.93 1.73
CA LEU A 175 6.45 -2.14 1.08
C LEU A 175 6.55 -3.56 0.48
N LEU A 176 5.97 -4.56 1.18
CA LEU A 176 5.90 -5.93 0.66
C LEU A 176 5.08 -6.02 -0.63
N ALA A 177 4.03 -5.19 -0.75
CA ALA A 177 3.13 -5.19 -1.91
C ALA A 177 3.67 -4.41 -3.13
N MET A 178 4.86 -3.81 -3.07
CA MET A 178 5.41 -2.93 -4.11
C MET A 178 5.28 -3.53 -5.52
N SER A 179 5.81 -4.73 -5.75
CA SER A 179 5.74 -5.39 -7.06
C SER A 179 4.34 -5.87 -7.42
N TYR A 180 3.55 -6.28 -6.43
CA TYR A 180 2.13 -6.64 -6.62
C TYR A 180 1.32 -5.46 -7.13
N LEU A 181 1.54 -4.27 -6.61
CA LEU A 181 0.89 -3.03 -7.07
C LEU A 181 1.36 -2.61 -8.47
N GLY A 182 2.54 -3.06 -8.91
CA GLY A 182 3.12 -2.73 -10.21
C GLY A 182 4.11 -1.57 -10.14
N TYR A 183 4.60 -1.20 -8.96
CA TYR A 183 5.66 -0.20 -8.84
C TYR A 183 7.01 -0.79 -9.27
N GLU A 184 7.70 -0.10 -10.15
CA GLU A 184 9.03 -0.45 -10.64
C GLU A 184 10.07 0.44 -9.95
N PRO A 185 10.86 -0.11 -9.01
CA PRO A 185 11.92 0.64 -8.32
C PRO A 185 13.04 1.03 -9.29
N GLU A 186 13.77 2.12 -9.03
CA GLU A 186 14.96 2.46 -9.81
C GLU A 186 16.13 1.49 -9.54
N SER A 187 16.18 0.92 -8.33
CA SER A 187 17.17 -0.08 -7.94
C SER A 187 16.50 -1.33 -7.40
N GLN A 188 16.70 -2.45 -8.09
CA GLN A 188 16.26 -3.76 -7.60
C GLN A 188 16.96 -4.14 -6.29
N GLU A 189 18.21 -3.74 -6.11
CA GLU A 189 18.95 -3.98 -4.87
C GLU A 189 18.25 -3.33 -3.66
N VAL A 190 17.77 -2.09 -3.81
CA VAL A 190 17.02 -1.39 -2.75
C VAL A 190 15.71 -2.12 -2.44
N ALA A 191 15.00 -2.58 -3.45
CA ALA A 191 13.78 -3.37 -3.26
C ALA A 191 14.06 -4.71 -2.54
N ASP A 192 15.11 -5.42 -2.95
CA ASP A 192 15.51 -6.69 -2.34
C ASP A 192 15.95 -6.52 -0.88
N ASN A 193 16.71 -5.45 -0.59
CA ASN A 193 17.13 -5.11 0.77
C ASN A 193 15.92 -4.73 1.64
N THR A 194 14.97 -3.98 1.07
CA THR A 194 13.71 -3.64 1.74
C THR A 194 12.94 -4.91 2.10
N ARG A 195 12.78 -5.84 1.15
CA ARG A 195 12.11 -7.13 1.41
C ARG A 195 12.79 -7.92 2.52
N LYS A 196 14.14 -7.98 2.54
CA LYS A 196 14.90 -8.64 3.63
C LYS A 196 14.65 -7.98 4.98
N LEU A 197 14.62 -6.64 5.02
CA LEU A 197 14.36 -5.89 6.24
C LEU A 197 12.97 -6.20 6.81
N ILE A 198 11.92 -6.06 5.98
CA ILE A 198 10.53 -6.14 6.44
C ILE A 198 10.07 -7.57 6.77
N LEU A 199 10.70 -8.58 6.17
CA LEU A 199 10.47 -10.01 6.47
C LEU A 199 11.46 -10.55 7.51
N SER A 200 11.88 -9.72 8.46
CA SER A 200 12.78 -10.07 9.56
C SER A 200 12.36 -9.38 10.85
N GLU A 201 12.96 -9.78 11.97
CA GLU A 201 12.75 -9.16 13.29
C GLU A 201 13.21 -7.69 13.36
N ALA A 202 13.87 -7.16 12.33
CA ALA A 202 14.17 -5.75 12.21
C ALA A 202 12.91 -4.90 11.89
N ASN A 203 11.87 -5.51 11.34
CA ASN A 203 10.53 -4.93 11.29
C ASN A 203 9.82 -5.20 12.63
N PRO A 204 9.45 -4.16 13.42
CA PRO A 204 8.82 -4.33 14.73
C PRO A 204 7.45 -5.04 14.68
N PHE A 205 6.86 -5.16 13.49
CA PHE A 205 5.59 -5.84 13.27
C PHE A 205 5.74 -7.20 12.57
N TYR A 206 6.97 -7.68 12.36
CA TYR A 206 7.20 -9.05 11.97
C TYR A 206 7.17 -9.94 13.21
N TYR A 207 6.32 -10.94 13.20
CA TYR A 207 6.17 -11.86 14.33
C TYR A 207 6.50 -13.28 13.91
N SER A 208 7.24 -13.98 14.77
CA SER A 208 7.55 -15.40 14.62
C SER A 208 6.84 -16.21 15.70
N GLY A 209 6.23 -17.31 15.31
CA GLY A 209 5.58 -18.25 16.20
C GLY A 209 5.76 -19.70 15.79
N THR A 210 5.12 -20.58 16.52
CA THR A 210 5.19 -22.03 16.28
C THR A 210 4.28 -22.51 15.14
N LYS A 211 3.30 -21.69 14.76
CA LYS A 211 2.30 -22.01 13.73
C LYS A 211 2.36 -21.08 12.53
N LEU A 212 2.67 -19.82 12.76
CA LEU A 212 2.67 -18.79 11.72
C LEU A 212 3.79 -17.80 11.99
N SER A 213 4.41 -17.31 10.92
CA SER A 213 5.33 -16.16 10.96
C SER A 213 5.02 -15.22 9.81
N GLY A 214 5.17 -13.92 10.03
CA GLY A 214 4.90 -12.91 9.00
C GLY A 214 4.65 -11.53 9.58
N ILE A 215 4.16 -10.62 8.73
CA ILE A 215 3.90 -9.23 9.11
C ILE A 215 2.50 -9.11 9.70
N GLY A 216 2.42 -8.49 10.87
CA GLY A 216 1.19 -8.03 11.49
C GLY A 216 1.01 -6.53 11.33
N SER A 217 0.24 -5.92 12.24
CA SER A 217 -0.09 -4.49 12.20
C SER A 217 -0.11 -3.90 13.61
N PRO A 218 0.24 -2.62 13.78
CA PRO A 218 -0.02 -1.91 15.04
C PRO A 218 -1.51 -1.81 15.37
N HIS A 219 -2.38 -2.02 14.38
CA HIS A 219 -3.84 -1.96 14.51
C HIS A 219 -4.42 -3.13 15.35
N THR A 220 -3.75 -4.26 15.38
CA THR A 220 -4.16 -5.46 16.14
C THR A 220 -3.19 -5.76 17.29
N PRO A 221 -3.55 -6.65 18.24
CA PRO A 221 -2.64 -7.01 19.31
C PRO A 221 -1.30 -7.56 18.78
N VAL A 222 -0.25 -7.40 19.58
CA VAL A 222 1.08 -7.93 19.28
C VAL A 222 1.06 -9.44 19.06
N ARG A 223 1.93 -9.93 18.19
CA ARG A 223 2.03 -11.37 17.80
C ARG A 223 0.83 -11.89 16.99
N TYR A 224 0.07 -10.98 16.35
CA TYR A 224 -0.95 -11.35 15.36
C TYR A 224 -0.42 -11.05 13.97
N VAL A 225 -0.26 -12.10 13.16
CA VAL A 225 0.08 -12.00 11.74
C VAL A 225 -1.20 -11.88 10.93
N TRP A 226 -1.23 -10.99 9.95
CA TRP A 226 -2.41 -10.81 9.12
C TRP A 226 -2.36 -11.70 7.87
N HIS A 227 -3.47 -12.35 7.57
CA HIS A 227 -3.59 -13.18 6.37
C HIS A 227 -3.41 -12.38 5.06
N ILE A 228 -3.74 -11.08 5.05
CA ILE A 228 -3.44 -10.21 3.90
C ILE A 228 -1.94 -10.20 3.61
N SER A 229 -1.10 -9.97 4.63
CA SER A 229 0.35 -9.91 4.43
C SER A 229 0.93 -11.25 3.95
N LYS A 230 0.41 -12.37 4.43
CA LYS A 230 0.81 -13.71 3.96
C LYS A 230 0.38 -13.94 2.51
N ALA A 231 -0.81 -13.50 2.11
CA ALA A 231 -1.24 -13.57 0.73
C ALA A 231 -0.36 -12.70 -0.19
N ILE A 232 0.01 -11.49 0.25
CA ILE A 232 0.94 -10.62 -0.49
C ILE A 232 2.34 -11.23 -0.55
N GLU A 233 2.84 -11.84 0.52
CA GLU A 233 4.12 -12.55 0.51
C GLU A 233 4.14 -13.64 -0.57
N GLY A 234 3.04 -14.39 -0.70
CA GLY A 234 2.85 -15.38 -1.77
C GLY A 234 2.69 -14.76 -3.16
N LEU A 235 1.90 -13.69 -3.32
CA LEU A 235 1.69 -12.99 -4.59
C LEU A 235 2.99 -12.37 -5.14
N THR A 236 3.91 -11.99 -4.24
CA THR A 236 5.22 -11.41 -4.56
C THR A 236 6.38 -12.41 -4.41
N ALA A 237 6.08 -13.68 -4.15
CA ALA A 237 7.10 -14.72 -4.00
C ALA A 237 7.87 -14.94 -5.30
N PRO A 238 9.22 -15.05 -5.24
CA PRO A 238 10.05 -15.23 -6.44
C PRO A 238 9.93 -16.60 -7.07
N THR A 239 9.49 -17.62 -6.31
CA THR A 239 9.36 -18.99 -6.78
C THR A 239 7.96 -19.55 -6.61
N LYS A 240 7.62 -20.54 -7.44
CA LYS A 240 6.33 -21.25 -7.33
C LYS A 240 6.24 -22.08 -6.04
N GLU A 241 7.36 -22.57 -5.57
CA GLU A 241 7.48 -23.33 -4.32
C GLU A 241 7.16 -22.47 -3.10
N GLU A 242 7.73 -21.25 -3.03
CA GLU A 242 7.41 -20.30 -1.95
C GLU A 242 5.94 -19.87 -2.00
N LYS A 243 5.41 -19.63 -3.20
CA LYS A 243 3.98 -19.33 -3.37
C LYS A 243 3.08 -20.45 -2.86
N HIS A 244 3.43 -21.70 -3.17
CA HIS A 244 2.72 -22.88 -2.66
C HIS A 244 2.80 -22.98 -1.14
N GLN A 245 3.97 -22.67 -0.56
CA GLN A 245 4.14 -22.65 0.90
C GLN A 245 3.21 -21.63 1.56
N MET A 246 3.11 -20.41 1.00
CA MET A 246 2.22 -19.36 1.56
C MET A 246 0.74 -19.78 1.48
N ILE A 247 0.33 -20.44 0.41
CA ILE A 247 -1.03 -21.02 0.30
C ILE A 247 -1.26 -22.04 1.41
N HIS A 248 -0.29 -22.92 1.65
CA HIS A 248 -0.39 -23.96 2.67
C HIS A 248 -0.48 -23.36 4.08
N GLU A 249 0.38 -22.40 4.42
CA GLU A 249 0.37 -21.69 5.70
C GLU A 249 -0.97 -21.00 5.95
N LEU A 250 -1.54 -20.35 4.93
CA LEU A 250 -2.86 -19.71 5.03
C LEU A 250 -3.97 -20.74 5.30
N MET A 251 -3.95 -21.89 4.63
CA MET A 251 -4.93 -22.95 4.83
C MET A 251 -4.82 -23.64 6.20
N GLU A 252 -3.59 -23.76 6.73
CA GLU A 252 -3.35 -24.39 8.04
C GLU A 252 -3.63 -23.45 9.21
N THR A 253 -3.79 -22.16 8.95
CA THR A 253 -4.00 -21.13 9.98
C THR A 253 -5.38 -20.46 9.92
N ASP A 254 -6.32 -21.08 9.24
CA ASP A 254 -7.72 -20.64 9.11
C ASP A 254 -8.57 -20.83 10.39
N GLY A 255 -7.97 -21.32 11.47
CA GLY A 255 -8.65 -21.61 12.73
C GLY A 255 -9.74 -22.68 12.64
N GLY A 256 -9.79 -23.47 11.55
CA GLY A 256 -10.83 -24.47 11.26
C GLY A 256 -12.13 -23.86 10.73
N THR A 257 -12.12 -22.60 10.33
CA THR A 257 -13.31 -21.88 9.84
C THR A 257 -13.52 -21.97 8.33
N GLY A 258 -12.46 -22.31 7.58
CA GLY A 258 -12.43 -22.24 6.12
C GLY A 258 -12.40 -20.80 5.59
N LEU A 259 -12.04 -19.81 6.43
CA LEU A 259 -12.01 -18.39 6.12
C LEU A 259 -10.66 -17.77 6.45
N MET A 260 -10.34 -16.67 5.76
CA MET A 260 -9.19 -15.85 6.09
C MET A 260 -9.58 -14.74 7.06
N HIS A 261 -8.74 -14.56 8.09
CA HIS A 261 -8.96 -13.61 9.17
C HIS A 261 -8.16 -12.31 8.99
N GLU A 262 -8.46 -11.29 9.78
CA GLU A 262 -7.67 -10.07 9.85
C GLU A 262 -6.30 -10.37 10.46
N GLY A 263 -6.24 -10.76 11.73
CA GLY A 263 -5.02 -11.12 12.42
C GLY A 263 -5.16 -12.47 13.12
N VAL A 264 -4.15 -13.31 13.05
CA VAL A 264 -4.10 -14.65 13.66
C VAL A 264 -2.92 -14.73 14.61
N PHE A 265 -3.14 -15.20 15.82
CA PHE A 265 -2.09 -15.36 16.82
C PHE A 265 -1.08 -16.44 16.39
N VAL A 266 0.19 -16.08 16.42
CA VAL A 266 1.27 -16.87 15.79
C VAL A 266 1.48 -18.29 16.35
N ASP A 267 1.00 -18.60 17.57
CA ASP A 267 1.17 -19.89 18.21
C ASP A 267 -0.12 -20.72 18.27
N ASP A 268 -1.29 -20.11 18.08
CA ASP A 268 -2.60 -20.75 18.10
C ASP A 268 -3.54 -20.15 17.07
N PRO A 269 -3.74 -20.77 15.92
CA PRO A 269 -4.60 -20.25 14.85
C PRO A 269 -6.08 -20.15 15.21
N THR A 270 -6.52 -20.78 16.30
CA THR A 270 -7.92 -20.64 16.77
C THR A 270 -8.18 -19.30 17.47
N VAL A 271 -7.10 -18.53 17.72
CA VAL A 271 -7.16 -17.20 18.32
C VAL A 271 -6.89 -16.15 17.24
N TYR A 272 -7.95 -15.48 16.81
CA TYR A 272 -7.89 -14.52 15.70
C TYR A 272 -8.79 -13.29 15.97
N THR A 273 -8.55 -12.23 15.20
CA THR A 273 -9.44 -11.07 15.08
C THR A 273 -10.26 -11.20 13.81
N ARG A 274 -11.52 -10.75 13.83
CA ARG A 274 -12.49 -10.80 12.73
C ARG A 274 -12.54 -12.15 12.02
N GLU A 275 -13.50 -13.00 12.42
CA GLU A 275 -13.72 -14.33 11.85
C GLU A 275 -13.84 -14.30 10.32
N TRP A 276 -14.59 -13.36 9.77
CA TRP A 276 -14.73 -13.14 8.35
C TRP A 276 -14.15 -11.77 7.97
N PHE A 277 -13.11 -11.78 7.14
CA PHE A 277 -12.48 -10.58 6.64
C PHE A 277 -12.39 -10.67 5.12
N SER A 278 -13.31 -9.98 4.40
CA SER A 278 -13.47 -10.12 2.95
C SER A 278 -12.21 -9.79 2.17
N TRP A 279 -11.43 -8.81 2.63
CA TRP A 279 -10.19 -8.42 1.98
C TRP A 279 -9.17 -9.56 2.00
N ALA A 280 -8.95 -10.19 3.16
CA ALA A 280 -8.05 -11.34 3.27
C ALA A 280 -8.52 -12.54 2.44
N ASN A 281 -9.84 -12.82 2.43
CA ASN A 281 -10.41 -13.88 1.60
C ASN A 281 -10.21 -13.61 0.11
N ALA A 282 -10.42 -12.38 -0.36
CA ALA A 282 -10.19 -12.00 -1.75
C ALA A 282 -8.71 -12.14 -2.16
N MET A 283 -7.79 -11.70 -1.30
CA MET A 283 -6.35 -11.82 -1.55
C MET A 283 -5.88 -13.27 -1.60
N PHE A 284 -6.43 -14.14 -0.72
CA PHE A 284 -6.18 -15.57 -0.79
C PHE A 284 -6.68 -16.19 -2.09
N CYS A 285 -7.89 -15.84 -2.52
CA CYS A 285 -8.42 -16.30 -3.82
C CYS A 285 -7.53 -15.86 -4.99
N GLU A 286 -7.07 -14.61 -5.00
CA GLU A 286 -6.17 -14.11 -6.04
C GLU A 286 -4.83 -14.88 -6.05
N LEU A 287 -4.25 -15.16 -4.87
CA LEU A 287 -3.03 -15.95 -4.74
C LEU A 287 -3.20 -17.36 -5.33
N VAL A 288 -4.31 -18.04 -4.99
CA VAL A 288 -4.62 -19.39 -5.52
C VAL A 288 -4.84 -19.34 -7.03
N MET A 289 -5.58 -18.36 -7.54
CA MET A 289 -5.79 -18.17 -8.97
C MET A 289 -4.46 -17.97 -9.71
N GLN A 290 -3.59 -17.09 -9.20
CA GLN A 290 -2.28 -16.83 -9.78
C GLN A 290 -1.39 -18.11 -9.76
N TYR A 291 -1.42 -18.87 -8.66
CA TYR A 291 -0.71 -20.14 -8.57
C TYR A 291 -1.19 -21.15 -9.62
N CYS A 292 -2.49 -21.15 -9.93
CA CYS A 292 -3.10 -21.98 -10.99
C CYS A 292 -2.90 -21.44 -12.41
N GLY A 293 -2.21 -20.30 -12.59
CA GLY A 293 -1.92 -19.71 -13.89
C GLY A 293 -2.98 -18.73 -14.42
N TYR A 294 -3.89 -18.28 -13.58
CA TYR A 294 -4.83 -17.22 -13.92
C TYR A 294 -4.27 -15.88 -13.44
N GLU A 295 -3.88 -15.03 -14.37
CA GLU A 295 -3.28 -13.72 -14.07
C GLU A 295 -4.18 -12.58 -14.53
N ILE A 296 -4.25 -11.53 -13.71
CA ILE A 296 -4.88 -10.26 -14.08
C ILE A 296 -3.88 -9.50 -14.95
N LYS A 297 -4.31 -9.09 -16.14
CA LYS A 297 -3.52 -8.21 -17.02
C LYS A 297 -3.41 -6.83 -16.39
N LYS A 298 -2.19 -6.38 -16.23
CA LYS A 298 -1.84 -5.03 -15.75
C LYS A 298 -1.36 -4.16 -16.90
#